data_9fe6470490641021d9a983ef8f60b04e
#
_entry.id   9fe6470490641021d9a983ef8f60b04e
#
_cell.length_a   1.000
_cell.length_b   1.000
_cell.length_c   1.000
_cell.angle_alpha   90.00
_cell.angle_beta   90.00
_cell.angle_gamma   90.00
#
_symmetry.space_group_name_H-M   'P 1'
#
loop_
_entity.id
_entity.type
_entity.pdbx_description
1 polymer ?
#
loop_
_entity_poly.entity_id
_entity_poly.type
_entity_poly.pdbx_seq_one_letter_code
_entity_poly.pdbx_strand_id
1 'polypeptide(L)'
;MTQARPKILITGATGFIGQAVCQALIDTGFDVKVLLRDPSGLSKIPRSLGANTVLGALDNESALAVACHGCDQILHLAGMAHASKSHAKQTVATNLEGTVNLLAAAVKAKVKRLVFLSSSLAEAAASGKGDVTVYGQSKLAAEQLLLQAAEQRQIEVVIVRSVNVYGPGMKGNIARMIGMIDKGRMPPLPEITNQISLVSAVDLAQALLLALNTKQFCHSAITVTDGQQYSIKEIEKSIYYNIGRSMARWQTPAVVLYCAAAVAGLISRITGGSISRRTYRNLTCNNLFSNDKAISELGFEPSTTFYDCLPEIISTIRAKED
;
A
#
# COMPACT_ATOMS: atom_id res chain seq x y z
N MET A 1 -10.07 32.81 17.31
CA MET A 1 -8.71 32.58 16.82
C MET A 1 -8.75 31.25 16.07
N THR A 2 -8.71 31.27 14.76
CA THR A 2 -8.59 30.05 13.94
C THR A 2 -7.24 29.44 14.25
N GLN A 3 -7.23 28.30 14.94
CA GLN A 3 -5.99 27.53 15.15
C GLN A 3 -5.36 27.27 13.77
N ALA A 4 -4.11 27.67 13.59
CA ALA A 4 -3.39 27.38 12.35
C ALA A 4 -3.40 25.85 12.11
N ARG A 5 -3.80 25.46 10.92
CA ARG A 5 -3.85 24.03 10.56
C ARG A 5 -2.42 23.46 10.58
N PRO A 6 -2.23 22.22 11.07
CA PRO A 6 -0.91 21.62 11.10
C PRO A 6 -0.38 21.46 9.67
N LYS A 7 0.92 21.72 9.51
CA LYS A 7 1.63 21.53 8.25
C LYS A 7 2.15 20.11 8.14
N ILE A 8 1.77 19.42 7.07
CA ILE A 8 2.06 18.00 6.87
C ILE A 8 3.06 17.82 5.73
N LEU A 9 4.18 17.15 6.01
CA LEU A 9 5.05 16.65 4.96
C LEU A 9 4.55 15.28 4.50
N ILE A 10 4.31 15.13 3.19
CA ILE A 10 4.03 13.82 2.59
C ILE A 10 5.22 13.33 1.75
N THR A 11 5.60 12.08 1.94
CA THR A 11 6.54 11.36 1.07
C THR A 11 5.81 10.25 0.33
N GLY A 12 6.19 9.96 -0.92
CA GLY A 12 5.52 8.94 -1.73
C GLY A 12 4.19 9.40 -2.35
N ALA A 13 3.96 10.70 -2.46
CA ALA A 13 2.76 11.32 -3.02
C ALA A 13 2.39 10.84 -4.44
N THR A 14 3.37 10.48 -5.26
CA THR A 14 3.16 10.03 -6.65
C THR A 14 2.75 8.56 -6.78
N GLY A 15 2.77 7.81 -5.67
CA GLY A 15 2.35 6.43 -5.62
C GLY A 15 0.83 6.28 -5.72
N PHE A 16 0.35 5.05 -5.97
CA PHE A 16 -1.08 4.74 -6.04
C PHE A 16 -1.86 5.22 -4.80
N ILE A 17 -1.39 4.86 -3.60
CA ILE A 17 -2.00 5.30 -2.33
C ILE A 17 -1.74 6.80 -2.12
N GLY A 18 -0.53 7.29 -2.46
CA GLY A 18 -0.14 8.68 -2.26
C GLY A 18 -1.06 9.68 -2.99
N GLN A 19 -1.52 9.35 -4.20
CA GLN A 19 -2.45 10.19 -4.95
C GLN A 19 -3.81 10.33 -4.23
N ALA A 20 -4.38 9.23 -3.75
CA ALA A 20 -5.62 9.24 -2.96
C ALA A 20 -5.46 10.06 -1.66
N VAL A 21 -4.33 9.90 -0.98
CA VAL A 21 -4.01 10.64 0.24
C VAL A 21 -3.83 12.13 -0.03
N CYS A 22 -3.14 12.51 -1.11
CA CYS A 22 -3.00 13.93 -1.49
C CYS A 22 -4.36 14.58 -1.71
N GLN A 23 -5.28 13.91 -2.40
CA GLN A 23 -6.63 14.43 -2.62
C GLN A 23 -7.36 14.59 -1.29
N ALA A 24 -7.37 13.58 -0.43
CA ALA A 24 -8.03 13.62 0.87
C ALA A 24 -7.48 14.74 1.79
N LEU A 25 -6.16 14.98 1.77
CA LEU A 25 -5.53 16.08 2.52
C LEU A 25 -5.97 17.46 2.01
N ILE A 26 -6.10 17.63 0.69
CA ILE A 26 -6.59 18.87 0.08
C ILE A 26 -8.05 19.10 0.47
N ASP A 27 -8.90 18.09 0.32
CA ASP A 27 -10.33 18.18 0.59
C ASP A 27 -10.60 18.54 2.07
N THR A 28 -9.76 18.09 2.97
CA THR A 28 -9.80 18.44 4.40
C THR A 28 -9.08 19.75 4.72
N GLY A 29 -8.43 20.38 3.74
CA GLY A 29 -7.78 21.69 3.81
C GLY A 29 -6.54 21.76 4.68
N PHE A 30 -5.75 20.70 4.78
CA PHE A 30 -4.43 20.71 5.42
C PHE A 30 -3.41 21.56 4.62
N ASP A 31 -2.45 22.15 5.31
CA ASP A 31 -1.26 22.71 4.66
C ASP A 31 -0.28 21.58 4.35
N VAL A 32 -0.10 21.26 3.07
CA VAL A 32 0.66 20.09 2.63
C VAL A 32 1.94 20.51 1.93
N LYS A 33 3.08 19.96 2.39
CA LYS A 33 4.36 19.98 1.71
C LYS A 33 4.68 18.59 1.16
N VAL A 34 5.23 18.51 -0.04
CA VAL A 34 5.50 17.25 -0.73
C VAL A 34 7.00 17.06 -0.94
N LEU A 35 7.53 15.88 -0.61
CA LEU A 35 8.87 15.47 -1.03
C LEU A 35 8.76 14.61 -2.30
N LEU A 36 9.34 15.08 -3.40
CA LEU A 36 9.40 14.37 -4.68
C LEU A 36 10.84 14.04 -5.04
N ARG A 37 11.08 12.77 -5.37
CA ARG A 37 12.40 12.32 -5.83
C ARG A 37 12.78 12.90 -7.19
N ASP A 38 11.82 13.08 -8.07
CA ASP A 38 12.00 13.45 -9.47
C ASP A 38 10.97 14.50 -9.89
N PRO A 39 11.36 15.55 -10.62
CA PRO A 39 10.45 16.60 -11.11
C PRO A 39 9.29 16.06 -11.97
N SER A 40 9.47 14.96 -12.69
CA SER A 40 8.39 14.33 -13.47
C SER A 40 7.20 13.89 -12.60
N GLY A 41 7.42 13.74 -11.30
CA GLY A 41 6.37 13.47 -10.32
C GLY A 41 5.34 14.58 -10.16
N LEU A 42 5.66 15.83 -10.53
CA LEU A 42 4.74 16.97 -10.45
C LEU A 42 3.45 16.76 -11.25
N SER A 43 3.52 16.04 -12.37
CA SER A 43 2.34 15.71 -13.19
C SER A 43 1.40 14.69 -12.55
N LYS A 44 1.85 14.01 -11.48
CA LYS A 44 1.11 12.92 -10.79
C LYS A 44 0.50 13.36 -9.48
N ILE A 45 0.73 14.59 -9.06
CA ILE A 45 0.15 15.18 -7.85
C ILE A 45 -0.80 16.32 -8.23
N PRO A 46 -1.77 16.66 -7.38
CA PRO A 46 -2.64 17.82 -7.60
C PRO A 46 -1.83 19.10 -7.80
N ARG A 47 -2.21 19.91 -8.79
CA ARG A 47 -1.50 21.17 -9.14
C ARG A 47 -1.34 22.12 -7.96
N SER A 48 -2.31 22.17 -7.05
CA SER A 48 -2.29 22.99 -5.84
C SER A 48 -1.10 22.69 -4.92
N LEU A 49 -0.54 21.50 -4.97
CA LEU A 49 0.62 21.08 -4.17
C LEU A 49 1.97 21.40 -4.83
N GLY A 50 1.98 21.78 -6.11
CA GLY A 50 3.20 22.01 -6.87
C GLY A 50 4.13 23.07 -6.26
N ALA A 51 3.57 24.16 -5.76
CA ALA A 51 4.30 25.28 -5.14
C ALA A 51 4.97 24.88 -3.80
N ASN A 52 4.43 23.89 -3.09
CA ASN A 52 4.92 23.41 -1.80
C ASN A 52 5.74 22.11 -1.95
N THR A 53 6.40 21.93 -3.08
CA THR A 53 7.19 20.72 -3.36
C THR A 53 8.67 20.95 -3.13
N VAL A 54 9.32 20.03 -2.41
CA VAL A 54 10.76 19.91 -2.27
C VAL A 54 11.25 18.76 -3.14
N LEU A 55 12.25 19.02 -3.97
CA LEU A 55 12.86 17.98 -4.81
C LEU A 55 14.02 17.33 -4.04
N GLY A 56 13.99 16.02 -3.95
CA GLY A 56 15.02 15.21 -3.30
C GLY A 56 14.53 13.81 -2.98
N ALA A 57 15.48 12.89 -2.85
CA ALA A 57 15.24 11.52 -2.45
C ALA A 57 15.45 11.33 -0.93
N LEU A 58 15.08 10.16 -0.40
CA LEU A 58 15.20 9.85 1.04
C LEU A 58 16.67 9.65 1.51
N ASP A 59 17.61 9.59 0.61
CA ASP A 59 19.07 9.56 0.87
C ASP A 59 19.72 10.96 0.79
N ASN A 60 18.96 12.00 0.46
CA ASN A 60 19.44 13.36 0.38
C ASN A 60 19.13 14.13 1.70
N GLU A 61 20.09 14.18 2.61
CA GLU A 61 19.94 14.83 3.92
C GLU A 61 19.55 16.31 3.81
N SER A 62 20.13 17.04 2.88
CA SER A 62 19.85 18.48 2.69
C SER A 62 18.40 18.69 2.24
N ALA A 63 17.90 17.86 1.30
CA ALA A 63 16.52 17.92 0.87
C ALA A 63 15.56 17.52 1.99
N LEU A 64 15.89 16.51 2.80
CA LEU A 64 15.09 16.11 3.96
C LEU A 64 15.03 17.21 5.01
N ALA A 65 16.14 17.89 5.29
CA ALA A 65 16.16 19.02 6.22
C ALA A 65 15.21 20.15 5.76
N VAL A 66 15.25 20.53 4.48
CA VAL A 66 14.33 21.51 3.89
C VAL A 66 12.88 21.03 3.91
N ALA A 67 12.66 19.76 3.59
CA ALA A 67 11.31 19.17 3.58
C ALA A 67 10.69 19.16 4.97
N CYS A 68 11.42 18.73 6.00
CA CYS A 68 10.92 18.65 7.38
C CYS A 68 10.80 20.04 8.06
N HIS A 69 11.53 21.06 7.59
CA HIS A 69 11.51 22.38 8.20
C HIS A 69 10.12 23.01 8.21
N GLY A 70 9.67 23.41 9.40
CA GLY A 70 8.36 24.03 9.63
C GLY A 70 7.16 23.09 9.45
N CYS A 71 7.37 21.78 9.37
CA CYS A 71 6.29 20.79 9.38
C CYS A 71 5.98 20.34 10.81
N ASP A 72 4.69 20.22 11.12
CA ASP A 72 4.23 19.68 12.40
C ASP A 72 4.19 18.15 12.38
N GLN A 73 3.83 17.57 11.24
CA GLN A 73 3.59 16.14 11.09
C GLN A 73 4.17 15.62 9.76
N ILE A 74 4.48 14.33 9.72
CA ILE A 74 4.93 13.63 8.51
C ILE A 74 4.00 12.47 8.22
N LEU A 75 3.60 12.32 6.96
CA LEU A 75 2.95 11.14 6.43
C LEU A 75 3.91 10.42 5.48
N HIS A 76 4.50 9.34 5.97
CA HIS A 76 5.54 8.60 5.25
C HIS A 76 4.95 7.42 4.48
N LEU A 77 4.65 7.65 3.19
CA LEU A 77 4.08 6.64 2.27
C LEU A 77 5.14 6.10 1.29
N ALA A 78 6.31 6.74 1.22
CA ALA A 78 7.36 6.30 0.30
C ALA A 78 7.82 4.87 0.62
N GLY A 79 8.00 4.07 -0.43
CA GLY A 79 8.49 2.72 -0.31
C GLY A 79 8.43 1.96 -1.63
N MET A 80 9.24 0.91 -1.75
CA MET A 80 9.29 0.00 -2.89
C MET A 80 8.56 -1.30 -2.53
N ALA A 81 7.30 -1.46 -3.02
CA ALA A 81 6.45 -2.61 -2.70
C ALA A 81 6.67 -3.84 -3.63
N HIS A 82 7.04 -3.61 -4.88
CA HIS A 82 7.13 -4.63 -5.93
C HIS A 82 8.56 -4.80 -6.42
N ALA A 83 9.42 -5.32 -5.54
CA ALA A 83 10.80 -5.59 -5.92
C ALA A 83 10.99 -7.06 -6.33
N SER A 84 11.61 -7.28 -7.49
CA SER A 84 12.18 -8.58 -7.85
C SER A 84 13.40 -8.87 -6.95
N LYS A 85 13.88 -10.10 -6.95
CA LYS A 85 15.10 -10.45 -6.18
C LYS A 85 16.30 -9.58 -6.55
N SER A 86 16.38 -9.12 -7.81
CA SER A 86 17.43 -8.21 -8.29
C SER A 86 17.38 -6.82 -7.64
N HIS A 87 16.23 -6.38 -7.12
CA HIS A 87 16.05 -5.08 -6.48
C HIS A 87 16.01 -5.17 -4.94
N ALA A 88 16.38 -6.32 -4.36
CA ALA A 88 16.30 -6.53 -2.91
C ALA A 88 17.11 -5.48 -2.12
N LYS A 89 18.33 -5.19 -2.54
CA LYS A 89 19.18 -4.14 -1.91
C LYS A 89 18.52 -2.77 -1.98
N GLN A 90 17.98 -2.40 -3.14
CA GLN A 90 17.31 -1.12 -3.34
C GLN A 90 16.02 -1.01 -2.51
N THR A 91 15.30 -2.14 -2.31
CA THR A 91 14.12 -2.19 -1.44
C THR A 91 14.50 -1.88 0.00
N VAL A 92 15.58 -2.50 0.52
CA VAL A 92 16.05 -2.23 1.88
C VAL A 92 16.53 -0.78 2.00
N ALA A 93 17.34 -0.31 1.07
CA ALA A 93 17.83 1.07 1.06
C ALA A 93 16.67 2.08 1.07
N THR A 94 15.65 1.90 0.23
CA THR A 94 14.53 2.83 0.20
C THR A 94 13.64 2.73 1.44
N ASN A 95 13.29 1.50 1.87
CA ASN A 95 12.27 1.31 2.90
C ASN A 95 12.83 1.43 4.32
N LEU A 96 14.06 1.02 4.57
CA LEU A 96 14.69 1.08 5.88
C LEU A 96 15.62 2.29 6.00
N GLU A 97 16.67 2.37 5.18
CA GLU A 97 17.65 3.47 5.28
C GLU A 97 17.00 4.83 5.00
N GLY A 98 16.10 4.90 4.00
CA GLY A 98 15.30 6.10 3.73
C GLY A 98 14.42 6.51 4.91
N THR A 99 13.85 5.54 5.67
CA THR A 99 13.08 5.84 6.89
C THR A 99 14.00 6.31 8.02
N VAL A 100 15.21 5.74 8.18
CA VAL A 100 16.22 6.20 9.12
C VAL A 100 16.56 7.68 8.87
N ASN A 101 16.87 8.02 7.63
CA ASN A 101 17.26 9.38 7.25
C ASN A 101 16.11 10.38 7.48
N LEU A 102 14.87 9.99 7.10
CA LEU A 102 13.70 10.82 7.33
C LEU A 102 13.42 11.03 8.82
N LEU A 103 13.54 9.98 9.65
CA LEU A 103 13.39 10.08 11.10
C LEU A 103 14.41 11.04 11.70
N ALA A 104 15.69 10.92 11.33
CA ALA A 104 16.74 11.81 11.81
C ALA A 104 16.46 13.28 11.46
N ALA A 105 16.03 13.55 10.21
CA ALA A 105 15.64 14.89 9.79
C ALA A 105 14.40 15.41 10.53
N ALA A 106 13.42 14.57 10.77
CA ALA A 106 12.18 14.89 11.48
C ALA A 106 12.46 15.29 12.95
N VAL A 107 13.27 14.49 13.65
CA VAL A 107 13.67 14.78 15.04
C VAL A 107 14.43 16.10 15.12
N LYS A 108 15.41 16.32 14.22
CA LYS A 108 16.18 17.57 14.15
C LYS A 108 15.28 18.79 13.85
N ALA A 109 14.26 18.62 13.02
CA ALA A 109 13.29 19.68 12.70
C ALA A 109 12.19 19.84 13.76
N LYS A 110 12.19 19.04 14.84
CA LYS A 110 11.18 19.02 15.92
C LYS A 110 9.76 18.71 15.42
N VAL A 111 9.65 17.84 14.42
CA VAL A 111 8.35 17.31 13.96
C VAL A 111 7.70 16.56 15.12
N LYS A 112 6.43 16.81 15.37
CA LYS A 112 5.70 16.23 16.51
C LYS A 112 5.28 14.78 16.28
N ARG A 113 4.84 14.45 15.06
CA ARG A 113 4.27 13.13 14.72
C ARG A 113 4.72 12.63 13.36
N LEU A 114 4.97 11.34 13.28
CA LEU A 114 5.22 10.60 12.05
C LEU A 114 4.22 9.46 11.91
N VAL A 115 3.37 9.51 10.89
CA VAL A 115 2.49 8.41 10.50
C VAL A 115 3.19 7.62 9.39
N PHE A 116 3.39 6.33 9.61
CA PHE A 116 4.10 5.42 8.71
C PHE A 116 3.16 4.43 8.06
N LEU A 117 3.11 4.43 6.74
CA LEU A 117 2.39 3.40 5.99
C LEU A 117 3.27 2.14 5.88
N SER A 118 2.90 1.13 6.63
CA SER A 118 3.46 -0.21 6.58
C SER A 118 2.57 -1.17 5.79
N SER A 119 2.75 -2.46 5.98
CA SER A 119 2.05 -3.51 5.24
C SER A 119 1.76 -4.71 6.12
N SER A 120 0.68 -5.43 5.86
CA SER A 120 0.40 -6.74 6.47
C SER A 120 1.52 -7.77 6.22
N LEU A 121 2.37 -7.56 5.21
CA LEU A 121 3.56 -8.39 5.00
C LEU A 121 4.65 -8.18 6.08
N ALA A 122 4.64 -7.07 6.80
CA ALA A 122 5.49 -6.89 7.99
C ALA A 122 5.04 -7.81 9.13
N GLU A 123 3.73 -8.03 9.30
CA GLU A 123 3.20 -8.99 10.27
C GLU A 123 3.59 -10.43 9.94
N ALA A 124 3.51 -10.81 8.66
CA ALA A 124 4.00 -12.11 8.20
C ALA A 124 5.51 -12.29 8.47
N ALA A 125 6.30 -11.23 8.30
CA ALA A 125 7.73 -11.24 8.62
C ALA A 125 7.99 -11.37 10.13
N ALA A 126 7.18 -10.71 10.98
CA ALA A 126 7.31 -10.77 12.44
C ALA A 126 6.93 -12.15 13.00
N SER A 127 5.86 -12.74 12.50
CA SER A 127 5.37 -14.05 12.97
C SER A 127 6.14 -15.25 12.38
N GLY A 128 6.92 -15.05 11.32
CA GLY A 128 7.52 -16.12 10.52
C GLY A 128 6.50 -16.99 9.78
N LYS A 129 5.21 -16.62 9.85
CA LYS A 129 4.11 -17.33 9.19
C LYS A 129 3.76 -16.66 7.88
N GLY A 130 3.38 -17.45 6.88
CA GLY A 130 2.98 -16.92 5.57
C GLY A 130 4.17 -16.63 4.65
N ASP A 131 4.09 -15.51 3.89
CA ASP A 131 5.06 -15.17 2.86
C ASP A 131 6.08 -14.12 3.35
N VAL A 132 7.16 -14.62 3.94
CA VAL A 132 8.27 -13.74 4.38
C VAL A 132 9.00 -13.20 3.15
N THR A 133 8.92 -11.92 2.93
CA THR A 133 9.50 -11.22 1.78
C THR A 133 10.51 -10.18 2.21
N VAL A 134 11.47 -9.84 1.34
CA VAL A 134 12.40 -8.73 1.59
C VAL A 134 11.65 -7.42 1.86
N TYR A 135 10.55 -7.19 1.14
CA TYR A 135 9.68 -6.04 1.37
C TYR A 135 9.06 -6.08 2.77
N GLY A 136 8.43 -7.20 3.17
CA GLY A 136 7.86 -7.35 4.52
C GLY A 136 8.91 -7.16 5.62
N GLN A 137 10.09 -7.77 5.45
CA GLN A 137 11.22 -7.63 6.38
C GLN A 137 11.70 -6.17 6.48
N SER A 138 11.82 -5.46 5.33
CA SER A 138 12.23 -4.05 5.34
C SER A 138 11.22 -3.14 6.01
N LYS A 139 9.90 -3.41 5.83
CA LYS A 139 8.85 -2.68 6.53
C LYS A 139 8.84 -2.98 8.03
N LEU A 140 9.00 -4.24 8.44
CA LEU A 140 9.10 -4.62 9.85
C LEU A 140 10.30 -3.94 10.53
N ALA A 141 11.47 -3.94 9.89
CA ALA A 141 12.66 -3.28 10.43
C ALA A 141 12.45 -1.76 10.61
N ALA A 142 11.76 -1.11 9.65
CA ALA A 142 11.38 0.29 9.75
C ALA A 142 10.35 0.54 10.88
N GLU A 143 9.38 -0.35 11.06
CA GLU A 143 8.44 -0.28 12.19
C GLU A 143 9.16 -0.33 13.53
N GLN A 144 10.08 -1.29 13.71
CA GLN A 144 10.86 -1.46 14.95
C GLN A 144 11.70 -0.22 15.27
N LEU A 145 12.36 0.34 14.25
CA LEU A 145 13.11 1.58 14.39
C LEU A 145 12.23 2.75 14.85
N LEU A 146 11.07 2.93 14.23
CA LEU A 146 10.14 4.02 14.55
C LEU A 146 9.54 3.85 15.95
N LEU A 147 9.17 2.63 16.34
CA LEU A 147 8.65 2.34 17.70
C LEU A 147 9.72 2.62 18.76
N GLN A 148 10.98 2.25 18.51
CA GLN A 148 12.08 2.58 19.40
C GLN A 148 12.27 4.10 19.58
N ALA A 149 12.14 4.87 18.51
CA ALA A 149 12.21 6.35 18.60
C ALA A 149 11.02 6.93 19.40
N ALA A 150 9.84 6.35 19.27
CA ALA A 150 8.67 6.74 20.07
C ALA A 150 8.84 6.40 21.55
N GLU A 151 9.35 5.22 21.89
CA GLU A 151 9.67 4.82 23.28
C GLU A 151 10.69 5.77 23.91
N GLN A 152 11.66 6.22 23.12
CA GLN A 152 12.66 7.25 23.55
C GLN A 152 12.09 8.67 23.59
N ARG A 153 10.79 8.85 23.30
CA ARG A 153 10.10 10.14 23.26
C ARG A 153 10.72 11.17 22.30
N GLN A 154 11.36 10.70 21.24
CA GLN A 154 11.95 11.57 20.23
C GLN A 154 10.89 12.17 19.31
N ILE A 155 9.83 11.39 19.01
CA ILE A 155 8.73 11.75 18.11
C ILE A 155 7.53 10.85 18.40
N GLU A 156 6.31 11.35 18.21
CA GLU A 156 5.12 10.49 18.22
C GLU A 156 5.06 9.68 16.93
N VAL A 157 4.78 8.38 17.02
CA VAL A 157 4.69 7.48 15.87
C VAL A 157 3.36 6.77 15.85
N VAL A 158 2.73 6.72 14.66
CA VAL A 158 1.58 5.87 14.38
C VAL A 158 1.90 5.01 13.17
N ILE A 159 1.79 3.70 13.30
CA ILE A 159 2.07 2.74 12.23
C ILE A 159 0.76 2.17 11.72
N VAL A 160 0.47 2.40 10.44
CA VAL A 160 -0.70 1.86 9.75
C VAL A 160 -0.24 0.77 8.78
N ARG A 161 -0.67 -0.48 8.99
CA ARG A 161 -0.45 -1.59 8.07
C ARG A 161 -1.62 -1.72 7.12
N SER A 162 -1.38 -1.55 5.82
CA SER A 162 -2.38 -1.88 4.81
C SER A 162 -2.35 -3.36 4.46
N VAL A 163 -3.51 -3.93 4.18
CA VAL A 163 -3.65 -5.18 3.43
C VAL A 163 -3.53 -4.90 1.93
N ASN A 164 -3.98 -5.79 1.05
CA ASN A 164 -4.01 -5.53 -0.38
C ASN A 164 -4.96 -4.36 -0.69
N VAL A 165 -4.42 -3.31 -1.31
CA VAL A 165 -5.16 -2.09 -1.60
C VAL A 165 -5.77 -2.14 -3.00
N TYR A 166 -7.06 -1.83 -3.11
CA TYR A 166 -7.77 -1.73 -4.38
C TYR A 166 -8.24 -0.30 -4.68
N GLY A 167 -8.56 -0.06 -5.93
CA GLY A 167 -9.06 1.22 -6.44
C GLY A 167 -8.56 1.52 -7.85
N PRO A 168 -9.04 2.59 -8.48
CA PRO A 168 -8.60 3.03 -9.80
C PRO A 168 -7.10 3.20 -9.89
N GLY A 169 -6.47 2.57 -10.86
CA GLY A 169 -5.01 2.60 -11.01
C GLY A 169 -4.23 1.56 -10.20
N MET A 170 -4.91 0.66 -9.48
CA MET A 170 -4.28 -0.43 -8.74
C MET A 170 -3.39 -1.30 -9.63
N LYS A 171 -2.44 -1.99 -8.98
CA LYS A 171 -1.52 -2.96 -9.59
C LYS A 171 -1.61 -4.28 -8.85
N GLY A 172 -1.00 -5.32 -9.41
CA GLY A 172 -0.91 -6.62 -8.74
C GLY A 172 -1.80 -7.69 -9.36
N ASN A 173 -2.09 -8.76 -8.60
CA ASN A 173 -2.72 -9.97 -9.15
C ASN A 173 -4.17 -9.76 -9.58
N ILE A 174 -4.94 -9.00 -8.80
CA ILE A 174 -6.35 -8.72 -9.14
C ILE A 174 -6.42 -7.85 -10.42
N ALA A 175 -5.58 -6.81 -10.54
CA ALA A 175 -5.53 -6.01 -11.75
C ALA A 175 -5.14 -6.82 -12.99
N ARG A 176 -4.18 -7.74 -12.84
CA ARG A 176 -3.82 -8.68 -13.92
C ARG A 176 -4.97 -9.62 -14.29
N MET A 177 -5.69 -10.13 -13.29
CA MET A 177 -6.87 -10.99 -13.50
C MET A 177 -7.93 -10.25 -14.29
N ILE A 178 -8.22 -8.98 -13.95
CA ILE A 178 -9.14 -8.13 -14.71
C ILE A 178 -8.69 -8.01 -16.16
N GLY A 179 -7.44 -7.65 -16.43
CA GLY A 179 -6.90 -7.51 -17.79
C GLY A 179 -6.90 -8.83 -18.57
N MET A 180 -6.65 -9.97 -17.91
CA MET A 180 -6.70 -11.30 -18.56
C MET A 180 -8.13 -11.70 -18.90
N ILE A 181 -9.11 -11.44 -18.02
CA ILE A 181 -10.52 -11.70 -18.27
C ILE A 181 -11.03 -10.79 -19.40
N ASP A 182 -10.67 -9.52 -19.37
CA ASP A 182 -11.06 -8.56 -20.40
C ASP A 182 -10.57 -8.96 -21.79
N LYS A 183 -9.34 -9.49 -21.88
CA LYS A 183 -8.77 -10.02 -23.13
C LYS A 183 -9.22 -11.43 -23.51
N GLY A 184 -10.04 -12.07 -22.68
CA GLY A 184 -10.47 -13.48 -22.91
C GLY A 184 -9.33 -14.49 -22.78
N ARG A 185 -8.27 -14.18 -22.01
CA ARG A 185 -7.07 -15.00 -21.84
C ARG A 185 -6.96 -15.65 -20.45
N MET A 186 -7.96 -15.42 -19.59
CA MET A 186 -7.97 -16.00 -18.24
C MET A 186 -8.37 -17.47 -18.31
N PRO A 187 -7.50 -18.41 -17.88
CA PRO A 187 -7.91 -19.80 -17.70
C PRO A 187 -8.89 -19.87 -16.53
N PRO A 188 -9.91 -20.73 -16.59
CA PRO A 188 -10.84 -20.90 -15.47
C PRO A 188 -10.08 -21.27 -14.21
N LEU A 189 -10.30 -20.55 -13.13
CA LEU A 189 -9.68 -20.90 -11.85
C LEU A 189 -10.31 -22.16 -11.25
N PRO A 190 -9.54 -22.96 -10.49
CA PRO A 190 -10.11 -24.04 -9.70
C PRO A 190 -11.08 -23.48 -8.65
N GLU A 191 -11.87 -24.36 -8.05
CA GLU A 191 -12.68 -23.97 -6.91
C GLU A 191 -11.78 -23.72 -5.71
N ILE A 192 -11.60 -22.44 -5.38
CA ILE A 192 -10.74 -21.96 -4.32
C ILE A 192 -11.63 -21.28 -3.27
N THR A 193 -11.62 -21.81 -2.06
CA THR A 193 -12.43 -21.33 -0.93
C THR A 193 -11.70 -20.37 -0.02
N ASN A 194 -10.44 -20.02 -0.34
CA ASN A 194 -9.64 -19.10 0.45
C ASN A 194 -10.24 -17.70 0.46
N GLN A 195 -10.08 -17.04 1.57
CA GLN A 195 -10.55 -15.68 1.78
C GLN A 195 -9.38 -14.72 2.02
N ILE A 196 -9.54 -13.48 1.55
CA ILE A 196 -8.57 -12.40 1.69
C ILE A 196 -9.24 -11.14 2.20
N SER A 197 -8.49 -10.36 2.99
CA SER A 197 -8.88 -9.00 3.37
C SER A 197 -8.32 -8.02 2.36
N LEU A 198 -9.13 -7.02 2.02
CA LEU A 198 -8.79 -5.92 1.12
C LEU A 198 -9.07 -4.58 1.82
N VAL A 199 -8.61 -3.48 1.23
CA VAL A 199 -8.96 -2.11 1.63
C VAL A 199 -8.98 -1.21 0.41
N SER A 200 -9.92 -0.27 0.33
CA SER A 200 -9.92 0.73 -0.73
C SER A 200 -8.81 1.76 -0.51
N ALA A 201 -8.28 2.34 -1.59
CA ALA A 201 -7.31 3.43 -1.48
C ALA A 201 -7.91 4.67 -0.79
N VAL A 202 -9.21 4.89 -0.93
CA VAL A 202 -9.96 5.99 -0.30
C VAL A 202 -10.09 5.77 1.20
N ASP A 203 -10.54 4.58 1.63
CA ASP A 203 -10.66 4.26 3.05
C ASP A 203 -9.30 4.22 3.75
N LEU A 204 -8.26 3.72 3.06
CA LEU A 204 -6.89 3.77 3.58
C LEU A 204 -6.39 5.20 3.74
N ALA A 205 -6.72 6.11 2.80
CA ALA A 205 -6.41 7.53 2.95
C ALA A 205 -7.13 8.11 4.17
N GLN A 206 -8.42 7.81 4.37
CA GLN A 206 -9.16 8.22 5.56
C GLN A 206 -8.51 7.70 6.86
N ALA A 207 -8.13 6.43 6.94
CA ALA A 207 -7.45 5.85 8.10
C ALA A 207 -6.13 6.58 8.40
N LEU A 208 -5.36 6.94 7.37
CA LEU A 208 -4.12 7.69 7.52
C LEU A 208 -4.36 9.12 8.01
N LEU A 209 -5.44 9.78 7.58
CA LEU A 209 -5.83 11.10 8.10
C LEU A 209 -6.29 11.02 9.57
N LEU A 210 -7.02 9.98 9.94
CA LEU A 210 -7.38 9.71 11.33
C LEU A 210 -6.13 9.48 12.19
N ALA A 211 -5.13 8.75 11.68
CA ALA A 211 -3.86 8.53 12.35
C ALA A 211 -3.06 9.83 12.58
N LEU A 212 -3.17 10.82 11.69
CA LEU A 212 -2.59 12.16 11.90
C LEU A 212 -3.24 12.88 13.10
N ASN A 213 -4.52 12.64 13.35
CA ASN A 213 -5.33 13.37 14.34
C ASN A 213 -5.57 12.60 15.64
N THR A 214 -5.23 11.32 15.73
CA THR A 214 -5.48 10.51 16.95
C THR A 214 -4.74 11.09 18.15
N LYS A 215 -5.40 11.05 19.30
CA LYS A 215 -4.80 11.41 20.60
C LYS A 215 -4.24 10.19 21.34
N GLN A 216 -4.47 9.01 20.80
CA GLN A 216 -4.01 7.77 21.41
C GLN A 216 -2.56 7.48 21.02
N PHE A 217 -1.77 7.06 21.99
CA PHE A 217 -0.43 6.55 21.74
C PHE A 217 -0.53 5.10 21.27
N CYS A 218 -0.20 4.86 20.02
CA CYS A 218 -0.21 3.53 19.44
C CYS A 218 1.12 2.83 19.77
N HIS A 219 1.11 1.91 20.74
CA HIS A 219 2.30 1.10 21.09
C HIS A 219 2.57 -0.04 20.09
N SER A 220 1.77 -0.18 19.06
CA SER A 220 1.87 -1.24 18.07
C SER A 220 1.20 -0.83 16.77
N ALA A 221 1.54 -1.51 15.68
CA ALA A 221 0.94 -1.26 14.38
C ALA A 221 -0.57 -1.55 14.35
N ILE A 222 -1.30 -0.73 13.60
CA ILE A 222 -2.75 -0.82 13.37
C ILE A 222 -2.96 -1.35 11.96
N THR A 223 -3.61 -2.51 11.81
CA THR A 223 -3.96 -3.06 10.50
C THR A 223 -5.31 -2.51 10.06
N VAL A 224 -5.39 -2.10 8.78
CA VAL A 224 -6.58 -1.48 8.18
C VAL A 224 -7.08 -2.35 7.04
N THR A 225 -8.37 -2.71 7.10
CA THR A 225 -9.13 -3.45 6.08
C THR A 225 -10.47 -2.76 5.85
N ASP A 226 -11.19 -3.14 4.79
CA ASP A 226 -12.58 -2.70 4.58
C ASP A 226 -13.62 -3.51 5.38
N GLY A 227 -13.17 -4.39 6.26
CA GLY A 227 -14.02 -5.21 7.12
C GLY A 227 -14.67 -6.40 6.42
N GLN A 228 -14.52 -6.53 5.09
CA GLN A 228 -15.09 -7.64 4.31
C GLN A 228 -14.05 -8.76 4.10
N GLN A 229 -14.57 -9.95 3.87
CA GLN A 229 -13.79 -11.13 3.51
C GLN A 229 -14.15 -11.53 2.08
N TYR A 230 -13.16 -11.54 1.20
CA TYR A 230 -13.37 -11.78 -0.22
C TYR A 230 -12.83 -13.14 -0.63
N SER A 231 -13.66 -13.94 -1.27
CA SER A 231 -13.21 -15.15 -1.98
C SER A 231 -12.66 -14.77 -3.36
N ILE A 232 -11.51 -15.34 -3.73
CA ILE A 232 -10.94 -15.14 -5.07
C ILE A 232 -11.93 -15.58 -6.16
N LYS A 233 -12.74 -16.60 -5.89
CA LYS A 233 -13.76 -17.08 -6.82
C LYS A 233 -14.91 -16.10 -7.02
N GLU A 234 -15.35 -15.43 -5.95
CA GLU A 234 -16.37 -14.38 -6.03
C GLU A 234 -15.85 -13.14 -6.74
N ILE A 235 -14.59 -12.75 -6.46
CA ILE A 235 -13.91 -11.69 -7.21
C ILE A 235 -13.89 -12.03 -8.71
N GLU A 236 -13.48 -13.25 -9.08
CA GLU A 236 -13.47 -13.70 -10.48
C GLU A 236 -14.86 -13.57 -11.11
N LYS A 237 -15.92 -14.11 -10.46
CA LYS A 237 -17.31 -14.02 -10.93
C LYS A 237 -17.76 -12.59 -11.15
N SER A 238 -17.47 -11.71 -10.17
CA SER A 238 -17.85 -10.31 -10.24
C SER A 238 -17.14 -9.56 -11.39
N ILE A 239 -15.87 -9.90 -11.67
CA ILE A 239 -15.14 -9.35 -12.80
C ILE A 239 -15.80 -9.78 -14.12
N TYR A 240 -16.09 -11.09 -14.29
CA TYR A 240 -16.79 -11.59 -15.50
C TYR A 240 -18.12 -10.89 -15.71
N TYR A 241 -18.91 -10.73 -14.64
CA TYR A 241 -20.20 -10.04 -14.68
C TYR A 241 -20.07 -8.59 -15.13
N ASN A 242 -19.16 -7.81 -14.52
CA ASN A 242 -18.97 -6.40 -14.83
C ASN A 242 -18.36 -6.14 -16.22
N ILE A 243 -17.58 -7.11 -16.74
CA ILE A 243 -17.02 -7.03 -18.10
C ILE A 243 -18.06 -7.46 -19.16
N GLY A 244 -19.13 -8.15 -18.78
CA GLY A 244 -20.13 -8.68 -19.69
C GLY A 244 -19.66 -9.95 -20.43
N ARG A 245 -18.76 -10.74 -19.84
CA ARG A 245 -18.27 -12.00 -20.41
C ARG A 245 -18.84 -13.21 -19.67
N SER A 246 -19.06 -14.29 -20.39
CA SER A 246 -19.47 -15.56 -19.80
C SER A 246 -18.26 -16.29 -19.22
N MET A 247 -18.40 -16.74 -17.97
CA MET A 247 -17.42 -17.62 -17.34
C MET A 247 -17.53 -19.03 -17.90
N ALA A 248 -16.39 -19.69 -18.11
CA ALA A 248 -16.38 -21.08 -18.57
C ALA A 248 -17.09 -22.00 -17.55
N ARG A 249 -17.82 -23.01 -18.06
CA ARG A 249 -18.54 -23.98 -17.22
C ARG A 249 -17.61 -25.02 -16.59
N TRP A 250 -16.40 -25.18 -17.11
CA TRP A 250 -15.39 -26.11 -16.58
C TRP A 250 -14.40 -25.36 -15.69
N GLN A 251 -13.71 -26.09 -14.82
CA GLN A 251 -12.70 -25.53 -13.91
C GLN A 251 -11.37 -26.23 -14.12
N THR A 252 -10.29 -25.49 -14.03
CA THR A 252 -8.96 -26.06 -14.08
C THR A 252 -8.70 -26.86 -12.78
N PRO A 253 -8.34 -28.15 -12.84
CA PRO A 253 -7.96 -28.88 -11.64
C PRO A 253 -6.82 -28.19 -10.89
N ALA A 254 -6.89 -28.13 -9.55
CA ALA A 254 -5.89 -27.44 -8.72
C ALA A 254 -4.47 -27.98 -8.96
N VAL A 255 -4.34 -29.28 -9.24
CA VAL A 255 -3.05 -29.92 -9.58
C VAL A 255 -2.44 -29.34 -10.86
N VAL A 256 -3.27 -29.10 -11.88
CA VAL A 256 -2.81 -28.50 -13.16
C VAL A 256 -2.31 -27.08 -12.93
N LEU A 257 -3.04 -26.28 -12.13
CA LEU A 257 -2.60 -24.92 -11.77
C LEU A 257 -1.30 -24.95 -10.97
N TYR A 258 -1.15 -25.90 -10.05
CA TYR A 258 0.09 -26.09 -9.28
C TYR A 258 1.27 -26.45 -10.18
N CYS A 259 1.09 -27.41 -11.08
CA CYS A 259 2.13 -27.82 -12.03
C CYS A 259 2.50 -26.68 -12.98
N ALA A 260 1.51 -25.94 -13.50
CA ALA A 260 1.74 -24.77 -14.34
C ALA A 260 2.51 -23.67 -13.59
N ALA A 261 2.16 -23.39 -12.32
CA ALA A 261 2.87 -22.44 -11.48
C ALA A 261 4.32 -22.90 -11.16
N ALA A 262 4.53 -24.21 -10.98
CA ALA A 262 5.86 -24.78 -10.74
C ALA A 262 6.75 -24.68 -11.98
N VAL A 263 6.23 -25.03 -13.15
CA VAL A 263 6.93 -24.92 -14.46
C VAL A 263 7.21 -23.45 -14.79
N ALA A 264 6.22 -22.57 -14.65
CA ALA A 264 6.42 -21.14 -14.85
C ALA A 264 7.44 -20.56 -13.86
N GLY A 265 7.47 -21.06 -12.61
CA GLY A 265 8.50 -20.71 -11.62
C GLY A 265 9.90 -21.17 -11.99
N LEU A 266 10.04 -22.28 -12.70
CA LEU A 266 11.32 -22.76 -13.22
C LEU A 266 11.78 -21.90 -14.41
N ILE A 267 10.89 -21.63 -15.35
CA ILE A 267 11.13 -20.76 -16.51
C ILE A 267 11.43 -19.32 -16.05
N SER A 268 10.73 -18.80 -15.05
CA SER A 268 10.93 -17.45 -14.53
C SER A 268 12.28 -17.23 -13.87
N ARG A 269 12.95 -18.31 -13.39
CA ARG A 269 14.35 -18.24 -12.94
C ARG A 269 15.31 -17.92 -14.09
N ILE A 270 14.93 -18.27 -15.31
CA ILE A 270 15.74 -18.08 -16.53
C ILE A 270 15.33 -16.78 -17.26
N THR A 271 14.04 -16.47 -17.28
CA THR A 271 13.47 -15.36 -18.09
C THR A 271 13.01 -14.12 -17.31
N GLY A 272 13.13 -14.13 -15.96
CA GLY A 272 12.69 -13.02 -15.10
C GLY A 272 11.15 -12.89 -14.97
N GLY A 273 10.36 -13.88 -15.36
CA GLY A 273 8.90 -13.88 -15.32
C GLY A 273 8.33 -13.95 -13.89
N SER A 274 7.06 -13.56 -13.74
CA SER A 274 6.44 -13.26 -12.43
C SER A 274 5.51 -14.35 -11.86
N ILE A 275 5.32 -15.47 -12.54
CA ILE A 275 4.49 -16.58 -12.04
C ILE A 275 5.38 -17.53 -11.24
N SER A 276 5.08 -17.68 -9.95
CA SER A 276 5.90 -18.50 -9.05
C SER A 276 4.99 -19.29 -8.09
N ARG A 277 5.57 -20.25 -7.35
CA ARG A 277 4.90 -20.94 -6.23
C ARG A 277 4.26 -19.96 -5.24
N ARG A 278 4.78 -18.74 -5.13
CA ARG A 278 4.22 -17.64 -4.36
C ARG A 278 2.85 -17.20 -4.87
N THR A 279 2.70 -17.07 -6.19
CA THR A 279 1.41 -16.72 -6.81
C THR A 279 0.35 -17.77 -6.50
N TYR A 280 0.70 -19.06 -6.60
CA TYR A 280 -0.18 -20.17 -6.23
C TYR A 280 -0.60 -20.09 -4.75
N ARG A 281 0.36 -19.91 -3.83
CA ARG A 281 0.08 -19.81 -2.40
C ARG A 281 -0.81 -18.60 -2.07
N ASN A 282 -0.56 -17.46 -2.69
CA ASN A 282 -1.41 -16.26 -2.51
C ASN A 282 -2.83 -16.44 -3.03
N LEU A 283 -3.04 -17.38 -3.95
CA LEU A 283 -4.37 -17.74 -4.46
C LEU A 283 -5.07 -18.80 -3.59
N THR A 284 -4.34 -19.59 -2.80
CA THR A 284 -4.88 -20.79 -2.12
C THR A 284 -4.85 -20.71 -0.59
N CYS A 285 -4.16 -19.73 0.00
CA CYS A 285 -4.11 -19.56 1.46
C CYS A 285 -5.01 -18.40 1.89
N ASN A 286 -5.65 -18.56 3.05
CA ASN A 286 -6.35 -17.46 3.69
C ASN A 286 -5.38 -16.37 4.09
N ASN A 287 -5.78 -15.12 3.88
CA ASN A 287 -5.03 -13.94 4.26
C ASN A 287 -6.00 -12.91 4.86
N LEU A 288 -6.44 -13.21 6.08
CA LEU A 288 -7.44 -12.44 6.82
C LEU A 288 -6.79 -11.65 7.93
N PHE A 289 -7.26 -10.43 8.09
CA PHE A 289 -6.83 -9.49 9.12
C PHE A 289 -8.04 -8.85 9.77
N SER A 290 -7.93 -8.56 11.09
CA SER A 290 -8.95 -7.83 11.83
C SER A 290 -8.79 -6.32 11.68
N ASN A 291 -9.92 -5.62 11.73
CA ASN A 291 -10.03 -4.15 11.73
C ASN A 291 -10.25 -3.58 13.15
N ASP A 292 -10.30 -4.43 14.19
CA ASP A 292 -10.70 -4.05 15.55
C ASP A 292 -9.87 -2.91 16.13
N LYS A 293 -8.54 -2.93 15.91
CA LYS A 293 -7.66 -1.84 16.33
C LYS A 293 -7.91 -0.55 15.58
N ALA A 294 -8.15 -0.61 14.28
CA ALA A 294 -8.43 0.57 13.49
C ALA A 294 -9.74 1.24 13.96
N ILE A 295 -10.75 0.44 14.30
CA ILE A 295 -12.00 0.94 14.86
C ILE A 295 -11.76 1.55 16.24
N SER A 296 -11.13 0.83 17.17
CA SER A 296 -10.99 1.25 18.57
C SER A 296 -9.98 2.39 18.78
N GLU A 297 -8.86 2.39 18.04
CA GLU A 297 -7.78 3.35 18.26
C GLU A 297 -7.86 4.58 17.33
N LEU A 298 -8.44 4.44 16.13
CA LEU A 298 -8.57 5.53 15.15
C LEU A 298 -10.02 6.01 14.99
N GLY A 299 -11.03 5.26 15.43
CA GLY A 299 -12.42 5.51 15.06
C GLY A 299 -12.67 5.30 13.56
N PHE A 300 -11.92 4.37 12.95
CA PHE A 300 -11.99 4.13 11.52
C PHE A 300 -13.21 3.29 11.17
N GLU A 301 -14.00 3.78 10.23
CA GLU A 301 -15.16 3.08 9.65
C GLU A 301 -14.99 3.02 8.13
N PRO A 302 -14.79 1.82 7.55
CA PRO A 302 -14.69 1.67 6.11
C PRO A 302 -16.03 1.98 5.44
N SER A 303 -16.01 2.64 4.31
CA SER A 303 -17.21 3.08 3.59
C SER A 303 -17.40 2.41 2.25
N THR A 304 -16.41 1.70 1.73
CA THR A 304 -16.37 1.23 0.35
C THR A 304 -15.98 -0.25 0.29
N THR A 305 -16.67 -1.05 -0.51
CA THR A 305 -16.30 -2.44 -0.80
C THR A 305 -15.58 -2.56 -2.13
N PHE A 306 -14.87 -3.67 -2.33
CA PHE A 306 -14.22 -3.97 -3.61
C PHE A 306 -15.21 -3.96 -4.77
N TYR A 307 -16.42 -4.45 -4.54
CA TYR A 307 -17.46 -4.57 -5.59
C TYR A 307 -17.99 -3.21 -6.02
N ASP A 308 -18.06 -2.23 -5.11
CA ASP A 308 -18.47 -0.86 -5.42
C ASP A 308 -17.45 -0.15 -6.33
N CYS A 309 -16.16 -0.42 -6.14
CA CYS A 309 -15.09 0.17 -6.93
C CYS A 309 -14.81 -0.58 -8.25
N LEU A 310 -15.29 -1.81 -8.41
CA LEU A 310 -14.89 -2.68 -9.52
C LEU A 310 -15.19 -2.09 -10.91
N PRO A 311 -16.35 -1.44 -11.18
CA PRO A 311 -16.61 -0.82 -12.48
C PRO A 311 -15.57 0.24 -12.86
N GLU A 312 -15.18 1.09 -11.91
CA GLU A 312 -14.20 2.16 -12.13
C GLU A 312 -12.79 1.59 -12.31
N ILE A 313 -12.43 0.55 -11.54
CA ILE A 313 -11.16 -0.17 -11.70
C ILE A 313 -11.04 -0.73 -13.11
N ILE A 314 -12.09 -1.40 -13.62
CA ILE A 314 -12.11 -1.97 -14.97
C ILE A 314 -11.94 -0.87 -16.01
N SER A 315 -12.68 0.24 -15.90
CA SER A 315 -12.58 1.36 -16.84
C SER A 315 -11.17 1.94 -16.89
N THR A 316 -10.51 2.10 -15.72
CA THR A 316 -9.15 2.62 -15.61
C THR A 316 -8.11 1.65 -16.19
N ILE A 317 -8.33 0.34 -16.11
CA ILE A 317 -7.43 -0.66 -16.71
C ILE A 317 -7.54 -0.61 -18.24
N ARG A 318 -8.75 -0.52 -18.79
CA ARG A 318 -9.00 -0.39 -20.24
C ARG A 318 -8.35 0.87 -20.82
N ALA A 319 -8.56 2.02 -20.16
CA ALA A 319 -8.00 3.30 -20.61
C ALA A 319 -6.45 3.39 -20.60
N LYS A 320 -5.76 2.45 -19.98
CA LYS A 320 -4.28 2.37 -19.99
C LYS A 320 -3.74 1.46 -21.10
N GLU A 321 -4.59 0.67 -21.72
CA GLU A 321 -4.21 -0.29 -22.76
C GLU A 321 -4.50 0.24 -24.18
N ASP A 322 -5.37 1.28 -24.26
CA ASP A 322 -5.58 2.12 -25.44
C ASP A 322 -4.49 3.21 -25.53
#